data_33138c9bd12decf33d08c9fd99f96d7f
#
_entry.id   33138c9bd12decf33d08c9fd99f96d7f
#
_cell.length_a   1.000
_cell.length_b   1.000
_cell.length_c   1.000
_cell.angle_alpha   90.00
_cell.angle_beta   90.00
_cell.angle_gamma   90.00
#
_symmetry.space_group_name_H-M   'P 1'
#
loop_
_entity.id
_entity.type
_entity.pdbx_description
1 polymer ?
#
loop_
_entity_poly.entity_id
_entity_poly.type
_entity_poly.pdbx_seq_one_letter_code
_entity_poly.pdbx_strand_id
1 'polypeptide(L)'
;MKKISLLILAAFATAAFLGYRYKTPEPEILSPNCYLSCYNSDVREQFRQEAATRAFAALHETPKYYRLENPTGQSVIFKAADGSQAMGYEIRSKAKTNKWVFVIQEWWGLNDYIKRESEVLSRELGNVNVLALDLYDGKVAATPDSAMKLVQAVKTERLENIIKGALVYAGSESKIYTIGWCFGGMWSLQTTLLAGKQAAGCVMYYGRPETNLDKLKTLNCDIIGFFGNKDQSPSPQMVSKFESDLQTVGKKITAYKYEAGHGFANPSNPSFNKEATEDAHIKAIAFLKDHMK
;
A
#
# COMPACT_ATOMS: atom_id res chain seq x y z
N MET A 1 -6.37 -62.73 -67.18
CA MET A 1 -6.66 -62.02 -65.90
C MET A 1 -5.38 -61.93 -65.10
N LYS A 2 -4.72 -60.81 -65.16
CA LYS A 2 -3.33 -60.65 -64.60
C LYS A 2 -3.46 -59.96 -63.22
N LYS A 3 -2.89 -60.58 -62.19
CA LYS A 3 -2.75 -60.02 -60.85
C LYS A 3 -1.52 -59.10 -60.85
N ILE A 4 -1.72 -57.87 -60.48
CA ILE A 4 -0.63 -56.92 -60.29
C ILE A 4 -0.40 -56.83 -58.77
N SER A 5 0.80 -57.29 -58.34
CA SER A 5 1.25 -57.14 -56.96
C SER A 5 1.93 -55.79 -56.80
N LEU A 6 1.47 -55.00 -55.85
CA LEU A 6 2.04 -53.71 -55.50
C LEU A 6 3.02 -53.90 -54.32
N LEU A 7 4.29 -53.75 -54.57
CA LEU A 7 5.34 -53.73 -53.56
C LEU A 7 5.38 -52.28 -52.91
N ILE A 8 5.11 -52.20 -51.65
CA ILE A 8 5.28 -50.96 -50.88
C ILE A 8 6.66 -51.02 -50.24
N LEU A 9 7.53 -50.14 -50.68
CA LEU A 9 8.85 -49.92 -50.09
C LEU A 9 8.68 -48.99 -48.87
N ALA A 10 8.94 -49.50 -47.69
CA ALA A 10 8.98 -48.68 -46.46
C ALA A 10 10.37 -48.11 -46.30
N ALA A 11 10.51 -46.79 -46.48
CA ALA A 11 11.70 -46.06 -46.18
C ALA A 11 11.70 -45.68 -44.68
N PHE A 12 12.56 -46.26 -43.89
CA PHE A 12 12.82 -45.83 -42.52
C PHE A 12 13.69 -44.56 -42.54
N ALA A 13 13.09 -43.40 -42.24
CA ALA A 13 13.82 -42.20 -41.95
C ALA A 13 14.13 -42.15 -40.44
N THR A 14 15.41 -42.39 -40.10
CA THR A 14 15.93 -42.19 -38.75
C THR A 14 16.11 -40.70 -38.51
N ALA A 15 15.12 -40.05 -37.83
CA ALA A 15 15.27 -38.73 -37.32
C ALA A 15 16.12 -38.77 -36.04
N ALA A 16 17.35 -38.29 -36.15
CA ALA A 16 18.19 -38.03 -34.99
C ALA A 16 17.59 -36.86 -34.17
N PHE A 17 16.94 -37.15 -33.05
CA PHE A 17 16.53 -36.18 -32.07
C PHE A 17 17.77 -35.65 -31.34
N LEU A 18 18.27 -34.50 -31.77
CA LEU A 18 19.19 -33.69 -30.96
C LEU A 18 18.42 -33.17 -29.78
N GLY A 19 18.56 -33.83 -28.64
CA GLY A 19 17.99 -33.43 -27.37
C GLY A 19 18.60 -32.11 -26.88
N TYR A 20 17.99 -30.99 -27.23
CA TYR A 20 18.23 -29.75 -26.53
C TYR A 20 17.64 -29.89 -25.13
N ARG A 21 18.47 -30.25 -24.14
CA ARG A 21 18.10 -30.07 -22.72
C ARG A 21 18.06 -28.60 -22.43
N TYR A 22 16.87 -28.05 -22.34
CA TYR A 22 16.64 -26.77 -21.64
C TYR A 22 17.09 -27.00 -20.19
N LYS A 23 18.25 -26.44 -19.85
CA LYS A 23 18.66 -26.26 -18.45
C LYS A 23 17.70 -25.23 -17.90
N THR A 24 16.68 -25.65 -17.16
CA THR A 24 15.95 -24.73 -16.27
C THR A 24 16.98 -24.11 -15.33
N PRO A 25 17.07 -22.77 -15.23
CA PRO A 25 17.94 -22.18 -14.23
C PRO A 25 17.48 -22.71 -12.87
N GLU A 26 18.38 -23.33 -12.13
CA GLU A 26 18.15 -23.64 -10.72
C GLU A 26 17.80 -22.31 -10.03
N PRO A 27 16.77 -22.30 -9.12
CA PRO A 27 16.52 -21.11 -8.35
C PRO A 27 17.81 -20.77 -7.59
N GLU A 28 18.34 -19.59 -7.82
CA GLU A 28 19.47 -19.07 -7.02
C GLU A 28 19.00 -19.08 -5.56
N ILE A 29 19.52 -20.02 -4.80
CA ILE A 29 19.37 -20.05 -3.34
C ILE A 29 20.21 -18.89 -2.85
N LEU A 30 19.55 -17.74 -2.63
CA LEU A 30 20.18 -16.58 -2.01
C LEU A 30 20.88 -17.05 -0.72
N SER A 31 22.14 -16.70 -0.56
CA SER A 31 22.93 -17.11 0.60
C SER A 31 22.23 -16.66 1.90
N PRO A 32 22.37 -17.39 3.02
CA PRO A 32 21.80 -17.00 4.32
C PRO A 32 22.15 -15.57 4.74
N ASN A 33 23.29 -15.05 4.33
CA ASN A 33 23.70 -13.66 4.58
C ASN A 33 22.89 -12.64 3.78
N CYS A 34 22.32 -12.99 2.62
CA CYS A 34 21.44 -12.12 1.86
C CYS A 34 20.10 -11.95 2.57
N TYR A 35 19.55 -13.02 3.17
CA TYR A 35 18.33 -12.96 3.97
C TYR A 35 18.51 -12.08 5.20
N LEU A 36 19.62 -12.17 5.91
CA LEU A 36 19.91 -11.36 7.10
C LEU A 36 20.16 -9.88 6.75
N SER A 37 20.78 -9.58 5.62
CA SER A 37 20.99 -8.20 5.16
C SER A 37 19.67 -7.53 4.72
N CYS A 38 18.78 -8.27 4.05
CA CYS A 38 17.45 -7.76 3.68
C CYS A 38 16.54 -7.55 4.91
N TYR A 39 16.76 -8.30 5.97
CA TYR A 39 15.96 -8.22 7.20
C TYR A 39 16.28 -7.00 8.07
N ASN A 40 17.47 -6.40 7.92
CA ASN A 40 17.91 -5.23 8.67
C ASN A 40 17.72 -3.90 7.90
N SER A 41 17.24 -3.94 6.65
CA SER A 41 17.00 -2.73 5.88
C SER A 41 15.63 -2.13 6.23
N ASP A 42 15.58 -0.79 6.24
CA ASP A 42 14.33 -0.04 6.47
C ASP A 42 13.26 -0.43 5.43
N VAL A 43 12.08 -0.80 5.89
CA VAL A 43 10.95 -1.24 5.04
C VAL A 43 10.57 -0.19 3.99
N ARG A 44 10.82 1.08 4.27
CA ARG A 44 10.58 2.21 3.35
C ARG A 44 11.56 2.18 2.19
N GLU A 45 12.82 1.85 2.47
CA GLU A 45 13.83 1.66 1.45
C GLU A 45 13.59 0.38 0.64
N GLN A 46 13.17 -0.69 1.29
CA GLN A 46 12.75 -1.92 0.60
C GLN A 46 11.62 -1.65 -0.39
N PHE A 47 10.59 -0.88 0.04
CA PHE A 47 9.50 -0.49 -0.86
C PHE A 47 10.02 0.38 -2.02
N ARG A 48 10.93 1.31 -1.75
CA ARG A 48 11.52 2.17 -2.79
C ARG A 48 12.26 1.35 -3.84
N GLN A 49 13.03 0.36 -3.42
CA GLN A 49 13.73 -0.56 -4.33
C GLN A 49 12.77 -1.43 -5.15
N GLU A 50 11.73 -1.95 -4.52
CA GLU A 50 10.69 -2.73 -5.20
C GLU A 50 9.93 -1.88 -6.22
N ALA A 51 9.48 -0.69 -5.83
CA ALA A 51 8.78 0.25 -6.70
C ALA A 51 9.62 0.74 -7.90
N ALA A 52 10.95 0.55 -7.87
CA ALA A 52 11.84 0.83 -8.99
C ALA A 52 11.85 -0.29 -10.05
N THR A 53 11.19 -1.41 -9.81
CA THR A 53 11.20 -2.54 -10.73
C THR A 53 10.09 -2.44 -11.78
N ARG A 54 10.38 -2.93 -13.00
CA ARG A 54 9.36 -3.04 -14.04
C ARG A 54 8.24 -4.02 -13.66
N ALA A 55 8.57 -5.05 -12.87
CA ALA A 55 7.60 -6.00 -12.37
C ALA A 55 6.55 -5.32 -11.49
N PHE A 56 6.97 -4.46 -10.56
CA PHE A 56 6.05 -3.69 -9.73
C PHE A 56 5.21 -2.72 -10.57
N ALA A 57 5.83 -2.00 -11.50
CA ALA A 57 5.12 -1.07 -12.40
C ALA A 57 4.06 -1.78 -13.24
N ALA A 58 4.34 -3.00 -13.71
CA ALA A 58 3.40 -3.80 -14.51
C ALA A 58 2.15 -4.27 -13.73
N LEU A 59 2.19 -4.27 -12.41
CA LEU A 59 1.03 -4.57 -11.56
C LEU A 59 0.07 -3.37 -11.42
N HIS A 60 0.45 -2.21 -11.96
CA HIS A 60 -0.28 -0.96 -11.76
C HIS A 60 -0.63 -0.34 -13.12
N GLU A 61 -1.85 -0.50 -13.56
CA GLU A 61 -2.33 0.21 -14.75
C GLU A 61 -2.43 1.72 -14.50
N THR A 62 -2.25 2.49 -15.57
CA THR A 62 -2.48 3.94 -15.53
C THR A 62 -3.91 4.22 -15.08
N PRO A 63 -4.11 4.98 -14.00
CA PRO A 63 -5.45 5.34 -13.56
C PRO A 63 -6.20 6.08 -14.65
N LYS A 64 -7.48 5.76 -14.84
CA LYS A 64 -8.34 6.55 -15.73
C LYS A 64 -8.38 7.99 -15.23
N TYR A 65 -8.42 8.93 -16.16
CA TYR A 65 -8.58 10.33 -15.79
C TYR A 65 -9.87 10.50 -14.96
N TYR A 66 -9.74 11.13 -13.81
CA TYR A 66 -10.84 11.49 -12.93
C TYR A 66 -10.58 12.88 -12.36
N ARG A 67 -11.59 13.72 -12.35
CA ARG A 67 -11.59 15.02 -11.70
C ARG A 67 -12.69 15.06 -10.66
N LEU A 68 -12.34 15.45 -9.46
CA LEU A 68 -13.30 15.67 -8.38
C LEU A 68 -14.08 16.95 -8.67
N GLU A 69 -15.38 16.81 -8.95
CA GLU A 69 -16.28 17.93 -9.16
C GLU A 69 -16.95 18.32 -7.84
N ASN A 70 -17.13 19.64 -7.64
CA ASN A 70 -17.77 20.20 -6.43
C ASN A 70 -17.15 19.67 -5.13
N PRO A 71 -15.84 19.82 -4.91
CA PRO A 71 -15.17 19.33 -3.71
C PRO A 71 -15.77 19.94 -2.44
N THR A 72 -16.00 19.10 -1.43
CA THR A 72 -16.45 19.53 -0.10
C THR A 72 -15.32 19.91 0.83
N GLY A 73 -14.10 19.45 0.51
CA GLY A 73 -12.87 19.82 1.20
C GLY A 73 -12.14 20.95 0.47
N GLN A 74 -11.00 21.34 1.03
CA GLN A 74 -10.15 22.39 0.49
C GLN A 74 -8.67 22.02 0.57
N SER A 75 -7.86 22.56 -0.35
CA SER A 75 -6.41 22.49 -0.22
C SER A 75 -5.94 23.34 0.94
N VAL A 76 -5.04 22.80 1.74
CA VAL A 76 -4.44 23.50 2.89
C VAL A 76 -2.94 23.45 2.82
N ILE A 77 -2.31 24.48 3.39
CA ILE A 77 -0.86 24.56 3.58
C ILE A 77 -0.60 24.60 5.08
N PHE A 78 0.36 23.80 5.52
CA PHE A 78 0.83 23.80 6.90
C PHE A 78 2.35 23.71 6.96
N LYS A 79 2.92 23.92 8.14
CA LYS A 79 4.36 23.88 8.33
C LYS A 79 4.84 22.46 8.60
N ALA A 80 5.73 21.93 7.79
CA ALA A 80 6.44 20.68 8.05
C ALA A 80 7.40 20.82 9.24
N ALA A 81 7.87 19.71 9.79
CA ALA A 81 8.73 19.75 10.99
C ALA A 81 10.08 20.43 10.76
N ASP A 82 10.60 20.43 9.54
CA ASP A 82 11.80 21.14 9.13
C ASP A 82 11.58 22.64 8.85
N GLY A 83 10.37 23.14 9.05
CA GLY A 83 9.98 24.52 8.82
C GLY A 83 9.56 24.84 7.39
N SER A 84 9.72 23.92 6.44
CA SER A 84 9.25 24.08 5.05
C SER A 84 7.72 23.98 4.96
N GLN A 85 7.16 24.37 3.80
CA GLN A 85 5.74 24.19 3.54
C GLN A 85 5.42 22.73 3.24
N ALA A 86 4.27 22.28 3.73
CA ALA A 86 3.62 21.03 3.37
C ALA A 86 2.17 21.29 2.97
N MET A 87 1.60 20.39 2.21
CA MET A 87 0.24 20.55 1.68
C MET A 87 -0.61 19.33 1.98
N GLY A 88 -1.92 19.53 1.89
CA GLY A 88 -2.90 18.46 2.01
C GLY A 88 -4.27 18.89 1.49
N TYR A 89 -5.19 17.95 1.49
CA TYR A 89 -6.61 18.20 1.23
C TYR A 89 -7.40 17.92 2.50
N GLU A 90 -8.11 18.93 2.99
CA GLU A 90 -8.75 18.92 4.29
C GLU A 90 -10.27 19.01 4.18
N ILE A 91 -10.96 18.19 4.97
CA ILE A 91 -12.38 18.32 5.24
C ILE A 91 -12.55 18.50 6.75
N ARG A 92 -13.00 19.70 7.15
CA ARG A 92 -13.27 19.99 8.56
C ARG A 92 -14.66 19.50 8.98
N SER A 93 -14.72 18.90 10.16
CA SER A 93 -16.00 18.63 10.82
C SER A 93 -16.76 19.91 11.11
N LYS A 94 -18.08 19.89 10.94
CA LYS A 94 -18.95 21.01 11.30
C LYS A 94 -19.06 21.19 12.82
N ALA A 95 -18.94 20.10 13.58
CA ALA A 95 -18.92 20.15 15.05
C ALA A 95 -17.47 20.11 15.55
N LYS A 96 -17.22 20.73 16.71
CA LYS A 96 -15.92 20.70 17.35
C LYS A 96 -15.54 19.25 17.69
N THR A 97 -14.36 18.83 17.24
CA THR A 97 -13.82 17.50 17.49
C THR A 97 -12.30 17.55 17.51
N ASN A 98 -11.70 16.64 18.29
CA ASN A 98 -10.25 16.40 18.26
C ASN A 98 -9.88 15.13 17.49
N LYS A 99 -10.84 14.50 16.80
CA LYS A 99 -10.63 13.29 16.00
C LYS A 99 -10.22 13.66 14.59
N TRP A 100 -9.12 13.06 14.13
CA TRP A 100 -8.57 13.29 12.80
C TRP A 100 -8.31 11.97 12.08
N VAL A 101 -8.74 11.87 10.84
CA VAL A 101 -8.31 10.79 9.94
C VAL A 101 -7.28 11.35 8.98
N PHE A 102 -6.06 10.83 9.06
CA PHE A 102 -5.02 11.09 8.07
C PHE A 102 -5.12 10.05 6.96
N VAL A 103 -5.40 10.54 5.76
CA VAL A 103 -5.51 9.71 4.56
C VAL A 103 -4.18 9.77 3.81
N ILE A 104 -3.59 8.62 3.58
CA ILE A 104 -2.28 8.52 2.94
C ILE A 104 -2.44 8.02 1.51
N GLN A 105 -1.98 8.82 0.56
CA GLN A 105 -2.04 8.56 -0.86
C GLN A 105 -1.35 7.25 -1.27
N GLU A 106 -1.77 6.68 -2.38
CA GLU A 106 -1.00 5.64 -3.06
C GLU A 106 0.26 6.23 -3.73
N TRP A 107 1.04 5.41 -4.39
CA TRP A 107 2.27 5.83 -5.10
C TRP A 107 2.04 6.86 -6.22
N TRP A 108 0.78 7.10 -6.60
CA TRP A 108 0.37 8.07 -7.61
C TRP A 108 0.45 9.53 -7.17
N GLY A 109 0.51 9.80 -5.88
CA GLY A 109 0.38 11.14 -5.31
C GLY A 109 -1.05 11.47 -4.86
N LEU A 110 -1.25 12.66 -4.30
CA LEU A 110 -2.55 13.15 -3.83
C LEU A 110 -3.44 13.54 -5.01
N ASN A 111 -3.94 12.54 -5.72
CA ASN A 111 -4.85 12.71 -6.85
C ASN A 111 -6.32 12.85 -6.40
N ASP A 112 -7.19 13.13 -7.36
CA ASP A 112 -8.61 13.37 -7.06
C ASP A 112 -9.36 12.10 -6.61
N TYR A 113 -8.86 10.91 -6.86
CA TYR A 113 -9.41 9.68 -6.29
C TYR A 113 -9.21 9.64 -4.77
N ILE A 114 -8.02 10.00 -4.28
CA ILE A 114 -7.73 10.07 -2.83
C ILE A 114 -8.53 11.17 -2.16
N LYS A 115 -8.69 12.33 -2.83
CA LYS A 115 -9.55 13.40 -2.31
C LYS A 115 -11.00 12.94 -2.20
N ARG A 116 -11.54 12.27 -3.24
CA ARG A 116 -12.89 11.69 -3.21
C ARG A 116 -13.05 10.69 -2.06
N GLU A 117 -12.08 9.80 -1.88
CA GLU A 117 -12.11 8.82 -0.78
C GLU A 117 -12.10 9.52 0.58
N SER A 118 -11.34 10.60 0.71
CA SER A 118 -11.34 11.45 1.92
C SER A 118 -12.72 12.05 2.22
N GLU A 119 -13.46 12.46 1.18
CA GLU A 119 -14.84 12.95 1.33
C GLU A 119 -15.83 11.84 1.71
N VAL A 120 -15.64 10.62 1.15
CA VAL A 120 -16.41 9.44 1.54
C VAL A 120 -16.21 9.15 3.02
N LEU A 121 -14.96 9.08 3.47
CA LEU A 121 -14.60 8.86 4.88
C LEU A 121 -15.21 9.93 5.80
N SER A 122 -15.08 11.20 5.44
CA SER A 122 -15.66 12.30 6.22
C SER A 122 -17.18 12.15 6.37
N ARG A 123 -17.88 11.83 5.29
CA ARG A 123 -19.34 11.65 5.28
C ARG A 123 -19.77 10.44 6.12
N GLU A 124 -19.07 9.32 5.99
CA GLU A 124 -19.45 8.08 6.65
C GLU A 124 -19.08 8.04 8.14
N LEU A 125 -17.98 8.68 8.52
CA LEU A 125 -17.53 8.75 9.92
C LEU A 125 -18.23 9.89 10.70
N GLY A 126 -18.67 10.93 10.01
CA GLY A 126 -19.43 12.03 10.60
C GLY A 126 -18.53 13.05 11.32
N ASN A 127 -18.60 13.11 12.65
CA ASN A 127 -17.91 14.15 13.45
C ASN A 127 -16.39 13.89 13.54
N VAL A 128 -15.68 14.08 12.44
CA VAL A 128 -14.23 13.88 12.31
C VAL A 128 -13.62 14.88 11.33
N ASN A 129 -12.41 15.35 11.60
CA ASN A 129 -11.62 16.06 10.61
C ASN A 129 -10.88 15.05 9.74
N VAL A 130 -10.81 15.28 8.44
CA VAL A 130 -10.05 14.44 7.52
C VAL A 130 -8.97 15.28 6.86
N LEU A 131 -7.75 14.77 6.82
CA LEU A 131 -6.61 15.40 6.15
C LEU A 131 -5.90 14.36 5.27
N ALA A 132 -6.08 14.50 3.96
CA ALA A 132 -5.27 13.75 3.01
C ALA A 132 -3.91 14.46 2.83
N LEU A 133 -2.84 13.76 3.19
CA LEU A 133 -1.50 14.30 3.14
C LEU A 133 -0.95 14.29 1.72
N ASP A 134 -0.35 15.38 1.29
CA ASP A 134 0.42 15.41 0.05
C ASP A 134 1.89 15.08 0.37
N LEU A 135 2.26 13.84 0.12
CA LEU A 135 3.61 13.34 0.38
C LEU A 135 4.60 13.60 -0.78
N TYR A 136 4.14 14.23 -1.87
CA TYR A 136 4.97 14.48 -3.06
C TYR A 136 5.06 15.95 -3.46
N ASP A 137 4.76 16.86 -2.53
CA ASP A 137 4.89 18.32 -2.75
C ASP A 137 4.14 18.79 -4.02
N GLY A 138 2.87 18.44 -4.16
CA GLY A 138 1.99 18.82 -5.25
C GLY A 138 2.11 17.97 -6.51
N LYS A 139 2.98 16.97 -6.52
CA LYS A 139 3.20 16.14 -7.71
C LYS A 139 2.25 14.94 -7.74
N VAL A 140 1.65 14.72 -8.91
CA VAL A 140 0.77 13.58 -9.19
C VAL A 140 1.29 12.87 -10.43
N ALA A 141 1.43 11.55 -10.33
CA ALA A 141 1.86 10.73 -11.45
C ALA A 141 0.68 10.36 -12.34
N ALA A 142 0.89 10.43 -13.66
CA ALA A 142 -0.09 10.04 -14.67
C ALA A 142 0.19 8.65 -15.27
N THR A 143 1.39 8.10 -15.06
CA THR A 143 1.82 6.80 -15.60
C THR A 143 2.63 6.05 -14.54
N PRO A 144 2.74 4.69 -14.62
CA PRO A 144 3.60 3.93 -13.72
C PRO A 144 5.06 4.43 -13.69
N ASP A 145 5.62 4.81 -14.85
CA ASP A 145 6.98 5.35 -14.93
C ASP A 145 7.13 6.68 -14.17
N SER A 146 6.11 7.55 -14.22
CA SER A 146 6.14 8.80 -13.46
C SER A 146 5.95 8.56 -11.97
N ALA A 147 5.11 7.60 -11.57
CA ALA A 147 4.93 7.21 -10.17
C ALA A 147 6.24 6.63 -9.59
N MET A 148 6.89 5.73 -10.32
CA MET A 148 8.19 5.19 -9.96
C MET A 148 9.22 6.32 -9.73
N LYS A 149 9.30 7.30 -10.63
CA LYS A 149 10.20 8.45 -10.48
C LYS A 149 9.88 9.28 -9.23
N LEU A 150 8.61 9.47 -8.88
CA LEU A 150 8.22 10.19 -7.65
C LEU A 150 8.66 9.43 -6.41
N VAL A 151 8.41 8.13 -6.32
CA VAL A 151 8.86 7.29 -5.20
C VAL A 151 10.38 7.33 -5.06
N GLN A 152 11.12 7.30 -6.18
CA GLN A 152 12.59 7.35 -6.16
C GLN A 152 13.13 8.72 -5.76
N ALA A 153 12.46 9.80 -6.13
CA ALA A 153 12.91 11.16 -5.87
C ALA A 153 12.65 11.64 -4.44
N VAL A 154 11.57 11.16 -3.80
CA VAL A 154 11.20 11.63 -2.48
C VAL A 154 12.07 10.99 -1.40
N LYS A 155 12.62 11.82 -0.51
CA LYS A 155 13.43 11.36 0.62
C LYS A 155 12.51 10.98 1.78
N THR A 156 12.82 9.88 2.46
CA THR A 156 12.09 9.42 3.66
C THR A 156 11.96 10.52 4.71
N GLU A 157 13.04 11.28 4.93
CA GLU A 157 13.04 12.40 5.87
C GLU A 157 12.00 13.48 5.51
N ARG A 158 11.82 13.78 4.20
CA ARG A 158 10.78 14.73 3.76
C ARG A 158 9.40 14.24 4.11
N LEU A 159 9.11 12.95 3.87
CA LEU A 159 7.83 12.34 4.21
C LEU A 159 7.56 12.41 5.72
N GLU A 160 8.56 12.08 6.54
CA GLU A 160 8.44 12.20 7.99
C GLU A 160 8.22 13.64 8.45
N ASN A 161 8.90 14.62 7.83
CA ASN A 161 8.74 16.04 8.18
C ASN A 161 7.33 16.55 7.83
N ILE A 162 6.75 16.12 6.71
CA ILE A 162 5.36 16.41 6.35
C ILE A 162 4.41 15.81 7.39
N ILE A 163 4.57 14.53 7.74
CA ILE A 163 3.72 13.84 8.71
C ILE A 163 3.82 14.49 10.09
N LYS A 164 5.02 14.75 10.59
CA LYS A 164 5.23 15.41 11.88
C LYS A 164 4.61 16.83 11.90
N GLY A 165 4.71 17.55 10.77
CA GLY A 165 4.04 18.84 10.61
C GLY A 165 2.52 18.73 10.66
N ALA A 166 1.95 17.70 10.03
CA ALA A 166 0.51 17.42 10.06
C ALA A 166 0.02 17.08 11.49
N LEU A 167 0.82 16.34 12.27
CA LEU A 167 0.51 16.06 13.67
C LEU A 167 0.46 17.35 14.50
N VAL A 168 1.41 18.27 14.29
CA VAL A 168 1.39 19.61 14.94
C VAL A 168 0.18 20.42 14.47
N TYR A 169 -0.13 20.39 13.17
CA TYR A 169 -1.28 21.07 12.59
C TYR A 169 -2.61 20.58 13.17
N ALA A 170 -2.75 19.28 13.41
CA ALA A 170 -3.92 18.69 14.05
C ALA A 170 -4.05 19.10 15.52
N GLY A 171 -2.94 19.41 16.20
CA GLY A 171 -2.86 19.79 17.62
C GLY A 171 -2.49 18.61 18.53
N SER A 172 -1.83 18.92 19.65
CA SER A 172 -1.26 17.92 20.59
C SER A 172 -2.29 16.98 21.22
N GLU A 173 -3.54 17.46 21.42
CA GLU A 173 -4.63 16.70 22.04
C GLU A 173 -5.46 15.91 21.03
N SER A 174 -5.04 15.88 19.78
CA SER A 174 -5.78 15.19 18.73
C SER A 174 -5.61 13.69 18.79
N LYS A 175 -6.70 12.97 18.53
CA LYS A 175 -6.72 11.53 18.29
C LYS A 175 -6.55 11.28 16.80
N ILE A 176 -5.45 10.64 16.43
CA ILE A 176 -5.07 10.44 15.03
C ILE A 176 -5.39 9.00 14.61
N TYR A 177 -6.23 8.89 13.62
CA TYR A 177 -6.53 7.65 12.90
C TYR A 177 -5.86 7.74 11.53
N THR A 178 -5.32 6.66 11.04
CA THR A 178 -4.63 6.64 9.74
C THR A 178 -5.25 5.61 8.81
N ILE A 179 -5.29 5.92 7.53
CA ILE A 179 -5.74 4.99 6.49
C ILE A 179 -4.94 5.22 5.22
N GLY A 180 -4.58 4.14 4.52
CA GLY A 180 -3.87 4.23 3.25
C GLY A 180 -3.79 2.91 2.50
N TRP A 181 -3.42 3.00 1.21
CA TRP A 181 -3.40 1.90 0.26
C TRP A 181 -2.01 1.77 -0.38
N CYS A 182 -1.50 0.54 -0.53
CA CYS A 182 -0.19 0.27 -1.15
C CYS A 182 0.94 1.04 -0.44
N PHE A 183 1.62 1.96 -1.13
CA PHE A 183 2.55 2.93 -0.55
C PHE A 183 1.93 3.61 0.68
N GLY A 184 0.70 4.10 0.54
CA GLY A 184 -0.04 4.72 1.63
C GLY A 184 -0.40 3.75 2.76
N GLY A 185 -0.60 2.47 2.48
CA GLY A 185 -0.82 1.44 3.50
C GLY A 185 0.40 1.25 4.40
N MET A 186 1.59 1.21 3.81
CA MET A 186 2.86 1.24 4.55
C MET A 186 3.01 2.54 5.35
N TRP A 187 2.77 3.69 4.71
CA TRP A 187 2.89 4.99 5.38
C TRP A 187 1.78 5.26 6.40
N SER A 188 0.62 4.61 6.31
CA SER A 188 -0.39 4.62 7.38
C SER A 188 0.20 4.07 8.68
N LEU A 189 0.87 2.91 8.63
CA LEU A 189 1.55 2.33 9.78
C LEU A 189 2.70 3.22 10.27
N GLN A 190 3.55 3.73 9.36
CA GLN A 190 4.64 4.65 9.74
C GLN A 190 4.11 5.94 10.39
N THR A 191 3.01 6.50 9.86
CA THR A 191 2.34 7.69 10.45
C THR A 191 1.82 7.37 11.85
N THR A 192 1.23 6.20 12.05
CA THR A 192 0.77 5.73 13.37
C THR A 192 1.92 5.63 14.37
N LEU A 193 3.07 5.08 13.94
CA LEU A 193 4.27 5.04 14.78
C LEU A 193 4.78 6.44 15.14
N LEU A 194 4.81 7.36 14.16
CA LEU A 194 5.22 8.76 14.37
C LEU A 194 4.23 9.54 15.27
N ALA A 195 2.94 9.23 15.20
CA ALA A 195 1.91 9.86 16.03
C ALA A 195 2.03 9.48 17.52
N GLY A 196 2.70 8.38 17.85
CA GLY A 196 2.97 7.99 19.23
C GLY A 196 1.68 7.93 20.06
N LYS A 197 1.60 8.75 21.12
CA LYS A 197 0.44 8.78 22.03
C LYS A 197 -0.84 9.35 21.39
N GLN A 198 -0.74 10.09 20.31
CA GLN A 198 -1.90 10.59 19.57
C GLN A 198 -2.55 9.50 18.69
N ALA A 199 -1.81 8.42 18.38
CA ALA A 199 -2.34 7.33 17.57
C ALA A 199 -3.52 6.64 18.24
N ALA A 200 -4.65 6.54 17.52
CA ALA A 200 -5.92 6.00 18.03
C ALA A 200 -6.50 4.87 17.14
N GLY A 201 -5.95 4.63 15.96
CA GLY A 201 -6.31 3.52 15.08
C GLY A 201 -5.55 3.57 13.77
N CYS A 202 -5.14 2.41 13.26
CA CYS A 202 -4.41 2.27 12.01
C CYS A 202 -5.15 1.35 11.04
N VAL A 203 -5.43 1.84 9.84
CA VAL A 203 -6.04 1.07 8.75
C VAL A 203 -5.03 0.98 7.61
N MET A 204 -4.65 -0.24 7.22
CA MET A 204 -3.72 -0.44 6.12
C MET A 204 -4.26 -1.43 5.08
N TYR A 205 -4.28 -1.01 3.82
CA TYR A 205 -4.63 -1.86 2.69
C TYR A 205 -3.35 -2.26 1.94
N TYR A 206 -3.07 -3.55 1.86
CA TYR A 206 -1.93 -4.14 1.12
C TYR A 206 -0.63 -3.32 1.20
N GLY A 207 -0.40 -2.70 2.33
CA GLY A 207 0.85 -1.99 2.60
C GLY A 207 1.93 -2.92 3.14
N ARG A 208 3.19 -2.65 2.77
CA ARG A 208 4.33 -3.39 3.30
C ARG A 208 4.43 -3.22 4.81
N PRO A 209 4.47 -4.32 5.61
CA PRO A 209 4.56 -4.26 7.06
C PRO A 209 5.92 -3.74 7.57
N GLU A 210 5.93 -3.10 8.74
CA GLU A 210 7.15 -2.83 9.49
C GLU A 210 7.71 -4.13 10.08
N THR A 211 9.03 -4.31 10.08
CA THR A 211 9.72 -5.51 10.56
C THR A 211 10.59 -5.24 11.79
N ASN A 212 10.81 -3.97 12.14
CA ASN A 212 11.60 -3.59 13.30
C ASN A 212 10.75 -3.72 14.57
N LEU A 213 11.09 -4.72 15.41
CA LEU A 213 10.36 -5.00 16.64
C LEU A 213 10.40 -3.84 17.65
N ASP A 214 11.48 -3.07 17.70
CA ASP A 214 11.57 -1.93 18.62
C ASP A 214 10.65 -0.78 18.20
N LYS A 215 10.47 -0.56 16.89
CA LYS A 215 9.44 0.34 16.40
C LYS A 215 8.05 -0.20 16.71
N LEU A 216 7.77 -1.48 16.44
CA LEU A 216 6.47 -2.08 16.68
C LEU A 216 6.07 -2.02 18.16
N LYS A 217 7.00 -2.14 19.10
CA LYS A 217 6.76 -1.96 20.55
C LYS A 217 6.16 -0.59 20.89
N THR A 218 6.46 0.44 20.11
CA THR A 218 6.00 1.82 20.35
C THR A 218 4.56 2.09 19.91
N LEU A 219 3.89 1.13 19.25
CA LEU A 219 2.49 1.28 18.84
C LEU A 219 1.59 1.52 20.05
N ASN A 220 0.67 2.47 19.92
CA ASN A 220 -0.26 2.87 20.97
C ASN A 220 -1.74 2.65 20.59
N CYS A 221 -2.03 2.04 19.47
CA CYS A 221 -3.39 1.75 19.03
C CYS A 221 -3.48 0.40 18.31
N ASP A 222 -4.69 -0.06 18.09
CA ASP A 222 -4.99 -1.25 17.30
C ASP A 222 -4.77 -0.99 15.80
N ILE A 223 -4.50 -2.07 15.08
CA ILE A 223 -4.32 -2.08 13.63
C ILE A 223 -5.39 -2.99 13.02
N ILE A 224 -6.00 -2.55 11.92
CA ILE A 224 -6.73 -3.40 10.99
C ILE A 224 -6.01 -3.40 9.65
N GLY A 225 -5.81 -4.57 9.06
CA GLY A 225 -5.11 -4.74 7.79
C GLY A 225 -5.90 -5.58 6.79
N PHE A 226 -5.85 -5.20 5.52
CA PHE A 226 -6.53 -5.88 4.41
C PHE A 226 -5.50 -6.30 3.37
N PHE A 227 -5.36 -7.61 3.14
CA PHE A 227 -4.29 -8.19 2.33
C PHE A 227 -4.83 -9.19 1.32
N GLY A 228 -4.12 -9.34 0.20
CA GLY A 228 -4.44 -10.33 -0.83
C GLY A 228 -3.62 -11.62 -0.66
N ASN A 229 -4.27 -12.78 -0.72
CA ASN A 229 -3.58 -14.10 -0.69
C ASN A 229 -2.74 -14.36 -1.95
N LYS A 230 -3.01 -13.62 -3.03
CA LYS A 230 -2.26 -13.70 -4.31
C LYS A 230 -1.28 -12.55 -4.47
N ASP A 231 -1.13 -11.70 -3.45
CA ASP A 231 -0.17 -10.60 -3.45
C ASP A 231 1.26 -11.14 -3.26
N GLN A 232 2.20 -10.57 -3.98
CA GLN A 232 3.61 -10.91 -3.85
C GLN A 232 4.34 -9.97 -2.88
N SER A 233 3.79 -8.76 -2.66
CA SER A 233 4.36 -7.77 -1.75
C SER A 233 3.30 -6.77 -1.25
N PRO A 234 2.80 -6.96 -0.02
CA PRO A 234 3.24 -7.98 0.95
C PRO A 234 2.68 -9.37 0.64
N SER A 235 3.57 -10.37 0.60
CA SER A 235 3.14 -11.76 0.44
C SER A 235 2.41 -12.27 1.68
N PRO A 236 1.60 -13.35 1.58
CA PRO A 236 0.94 -13.97 2.73
C PRO A 236 1.91 -14.33 3.86
N GLN A 237 3.16 -14.73 3.52
CA GLN A 237 4.20 -15.02 4.48
C GLN A 237 4.68 -13.77 5.24
N MET A 238 4.82 -12.64 4.52
CA MET A 238 5.17 -11.35 5.15
C MET A 238 4.06 -10.90 6.10
N VAL A 239 2.79 -11.07 5.72
CA VAL A 239 1.65 -10.74 6.57
C VAL A 239 1.62 -11.62 7.82
N SER A 240 1.79 -12.94 7.68
CA SER A 240 1.82 -13.88 8.81
C SER A 240 2.98 -13.60 9.76
N LYS A 241 4.15 -13.19 9.21
CA LYS A 241 5.27 -12.77 10.05
C LYS A 241 4.94 -11.48 10.81
N PHE A 242 4.32 -10.51 10.18
CA PHE A 242 3.91 -9.27 10.84
C PHE A 242 2.92 -9.52 11.99
N GLU A 243 1.95 -10.43 11.80
CA GLU A 243 1.04 -10.87 12.86
C GLU A 243 1.83 -11.45 14.05
N SER A 244 2.81 -12.32 13.77
CA SER A 244 3.69 -12.93 14.78
C SER A 244 4.60 -11.91 15.47
N ASP A 245 5.18 -10.97 14.70
CA ASP A 245 6.04 -9.91 15.23
C ASP A 245 5.28 -8.99 16.19
N LEU A 246 4.07 -8.60 15.83
CA LEU A 246 3.19 -7.82 16.72
C LEU A 246 2.85 -8.58 17.98
N GLN A 247 2.50 -9.87 17.88
CA GLN A 247 2.24 -10.72 19.04
C GLN A 247 3.46 -10.79 19.98
N THR A 248 4.65 -10.93 19.41
CA THR A 248 5.92 -10.99 20.16
C THR A 248 6.16 -9.74 21.01
N VAL A 249 5.74 -8.58 20.50
CA VAL A 249 5.88 -7.29 21.21
C VAL A 249 4.63 -6.88 21.99
N GLY A 250 3.68 -7.79 22.16
CA GLY A 250 2.45 -7.56 22.93
C GLY A 250 1.44 -6.63 22.24
N LYS A 251 1.51 -6.53 20.91
CA LYS A 251 0.57 -5.74 20.08
C LYS A 251 -0.28 -6.66 19.23
N LYS A 252 -1.35 -6.11 18.64
CA LYS A 252 -2.31 -6.89 17.85
C LYS A 252 -2.62 -6.21 16.53
N ILE A 253 -2.94 -7.04 15.52
CA ILE A 253 -3.56 -6.66 14.27
C ILE A 253 -4.76 -7.55 14.00
N THR A 254 -5.83 -6.99 13.49
CA THR A 254 -6.91 -7.75 12.85
C THR A 254 -6.62 -7.76 11.35
N ALA A 255 -6.09 -8.88 10.84
CA ALA A 255 -5.76 -9.02 9.43
C ALA A 255 -6.84 -9.80 8.69
N TYR A 256 -7.43 -9.18 7.67
CA TYR A 256 -8.34 -9.81 6.72
C TYR A 256 -7.59 -10.18 5.44
N LYS A 257 -7.76 -11.40 4.97
CA LYS A 257 -7.05 -11.98 3.82
C LYS A 257 -8.07 -12.37 2.76
N TYR A 258 -7.92 -11.84 1.54
CA TYR A 258 -8.85 -12.05 0.43
C TYR A 258 -8.19 -12.84 -0.69
N GLU A 259 -8.97 -13.59 -1.46
CA GLU A 259 -8.51 -14.30 -2.65
C GLU A 259 -8.26 -13.31 -3.82
N ALA A 260 -7.41 -12.33 -3.60
CA ALA A 260 -7.12 -11.22 -4.49
C ALA A 260 -5.62 -10.92 -4.57
N GLY A 261 -5.21 -10.18 -5.59
CA GLY A 261 -3.83 -9.70 -5.77
C GLY A 261 -3.60 -8.34 -5.13
N HIS A 262 -2.40 -7.78 -5.39
CA HIS A 262 -2.05 -6.42 -4.96
C HIS A 262 -3.01 -5.39 -5.56
N GLY A 263 -3.38 -4.37 -4.78
CA GLY A 263 -4.24 -3.30 -5.27
C GLY A 263 -5.70 -3.70 -5.48
N PHE A 264 -6.19 -4.77 -4.86
CA PHE A 264 -7.55 -5.27 -5.06
C PHE A 264 -8.65 -4.24 -4.75
N ALA A 265 -8.37 -3.25 -3.92
CA ALA A 265 -9.31 -2.19 -3.58
C ALA A 265 -9.19 -0.93 -4.47
N ASN A 266 -8.32 -0.95 -5.49
CA ASN A 266 -8.17 0.14 -6.43
C ASN A 266 -8.91 -0.18 -7.75
N PRO A 267 -10.01 0.54 -8.11
CA PRO A 267 -10.79 0.26 -9.31
C PRO A 267 -10.02 0.38 -10.63
N SER A 268 -8.85 1.03 -10.64
CA SER A 268 -7.99 1.11 -11.83
C SER A 268 -6.91 0.03 -11.89
N ASN A 269 -6.85 -0.87 -10.90
CA ASN A 269 -5.88 -1.96 -10.87
C ASN A 269 -6.43 -3.22 -11.54
N PRO A 270 -5.64 -3.98 -12.32
CA PRO A 270 -6.06 -5.25 -12.91
C PRO A 270 -6.55 -6.29 -11.90
N SER A 271 -6.06 -6.22 -10.67
CA SER A 271 -6.44 -7.09 -9.55
C SER A 271 -7.70 -6.62 -8.81
N PHE A 272 -8.40 -5.57 -9.30
CA PHE A 272 -9.59 -5.05 -8.62
C PHE A 272 -10.61 -6.14 -8.35
N ASN A 273 -11.01 -6.26 -7.10
CA ASN A 273 -12.04 -7.19 -6.65
C ASN A 273 -13.11 -6.41 -5.87
N LYS A 274 -14.26 -6.22 -6.51
CA LYS A 274 -15.35 -5.41 -5.98
C LYS A 274 -15.85 -5.92 -4.62
N GLU A 275 -16.08 -7.22 -4.50
CA GLU A 275 -16.61 -7.84 -3.28
C GLU A 275 -15.63 -7.68 -2.11
N ALA A 276 -14.35 -7.99 -2.33
CA ALA A 276 -13.31 -7.80 -1.32
C ALA A 276 -13.15 -6.32 -0.94
N THR A 277 -13.32 -5.41 -1.89
CA THR A 277 -13.24 -3.96 -1.65
C THR A 277 -14.38 -3.46 -0.76
N GLU A 278 -15.61 -3.85 -1.08
CA GLU A 278 -16.81 -3.47 -0.33
C GLU A 278 -16.76 -4.04 1.10
N ASP A 279 -16.38 -5.30 1.26
CA ASP A 279 -16.24 -5.94 2.58
C ASP A 279 -15.12 -5.28 3.41
N ALA A 280 -13.95 -5.01 2.80
CA ALA A 280 -12.85 -4.31 3.47
C ALA A 280 -13.25 -2.89 3.89
N HIS A 281 -13.96 -2.15 3.03
CA HIS A 281 -14.45 -0.82 3.33
C HIS A 281 -15.41 -0.82 4.53
N ILE A 282 -16.41 -1.70 4.54
CA ILE A 282 -17.36 -1.85 5.66
C ILE A 282 -16.61 -2.10 6.97
N LYS A 283 -15.63 -3.00 6.97
CA LYS A 283 -14.82 -3.34 8.14
C LYS A 283 -13.93 -2.18 8.59
N ALA A 284 -13.32 -1.45 7.65
CA ALA A 284 -12.51 -0.28 7.96
C ALA A 284 -13.34 0.83 8.62
N ILE A 285 -14.53 1.12 8.08
CA ILE A 285 -15.44 2.11 8.66
C ILE A 285 -15.94 1.67 10.04
N ALA A 286 -16.29 0.40 10.20
CA ALA A 286 -16.71 -0.14 11.50
C ALA A 286 -15.59 -0.03 12.55
N PHE A 287 -14.36 -0.41 12.20
CA PHE A 287 -13.18 -0.27 13.04
C PHE A 287 -12.94 1.19 13.46
N LEU A 288 -12.94 2.12 12.51
CA LEU A 288 -12.74 3.54 12.80
C LEU A 288 -13.84 4.08 13.72
N LYS A 289 -15.11 3.77 13.43
CA LYS A 289 -16.25 4.20 14.28
C LYS A 289 -16.14 3.65 15.70
N ASP A 290 -15.72 2.40 15.86
CA ASP A 290 -15.59 1.77 17.17
C ASP A 290 -14.50 2.45 18.03
N HIS A 291 -13.37 2.77 17.42
CA HIS A 291 -12.26 3.47 18.08
C HIS A 291 -12.50 4.98 18.28
N MET A 292 -13.55 5.52 17.67
CA MET A 292 -13.95 6.93 17.80
C MET A 292 -15.03 7.18 18.89
N LYS A 293 -15.48 6.15 19.58
CA LYS A 293 -16.46 6.25 20.68
C LYS A 293 -15.93 6.94 21.96
#